data_96854bf4662fb00db170aa4aac4e742e
#
_entry.id   96854bf4662fb00db170aa4aac4e742e
#
_cell.length_a   1.000
_cell.length_b   1.000
_cell.length_c   1.000
_cell.angle_alpha   90.00
_cell.angle_beta   90.00
_cell.angle_gamma   90.00
#
_symmetry.space_group_name_H-M   'P 1'
#
loop_
_entity.id
_entity.type
_entity.pdbx_description
1 polymer ?
#
loop_
_entity_poly.entity_id
_entity_poly.type
_entity_poly.pdbx_seq_one_letter_code
_entity_poly.pdbx_strand_id
1 'polypeptide(L)'
;MTASQSSRVTFVLIVRIPVRGIEDFRAYEDAVLPLLPEFNGRLERRLRNADGTREMHIVSFASDADFQNYRNDPGRTAHAWLLERSSAKLELLPMTDVS
;
A
#
# COMPACT_ATOMS: atom_id res chain seq x y z
N MET A 1 21.08 -23.14 -0.29
CA MET A 1 20.86 -22.20 -0.68
C MET A 1 19.80 -21.50 -0.23
N THR A 2 19.69 -20.71 -0.06
CA THR A 2 18.82 -19.93 0.68
C THR A 2 18.38 -18.73 -0.04
N ALA A 3 18.77 -18.61 -1.26
CA ALA A 3 18.46 -17.44 -2.03
C ALA A 3 16.99 -17.20 -2.17
N SER A 4 16.20 -18.22 -2.03
CA SER A 4 14.78 -18.08 -2.20
C SER A 4 14.14 -17.16 -1.18
N GLN A 5 14.77 -16.95 -0.04
CA GLN A 5 14.20 -16.07 0.93
C GLN A 5 14.20 -14.62 0.48
N SER A 6 15.10 -14.29 -0.44
CA SER A 6 15.17 -12.92 -0.88
C SER A 6 14.16 -12.59 -1.95
N SER A 7 13.29 -13.52 -2.29
CA SER A 7 12.31 -13.28 -3.34
C SER A 7 11.17 -12.34 -2.96
N ARG A 8 11.01 -12.02 -1.68
CA ARG A 8 10.00 -11.04 -1.30
C ARG A 8 10.35 -9.69 -1.89
N VAL A 9 9.32 -9.00 -2.38
CA VAL A 9 9.48 -7.65 -2.90
C VAL A 9 8.90 -6.67 -1.90
N THR A 10 9.57 -5.54 -1.72
CA THR A 10 9.18 -4.53 -0.74
C THR A 10 8.98 -3.20 -1.41
N PHE A 11 7.93 -2.50 -0.99
CA PHE A 11 7.62 -1.17 -1.49
C PHE A 11 7.42 -0.23 -0.31
N VAL A 12 7.83 1.02 -0.51
CA VAL A 12 7.47 2.11 0.40
C VAL A 12 6.47 2.98 -0.34
N LEU A 13 5.33 3.21 0.28
CA LEU A 13 4.30 4.09 -0.25
C LEU A 13 4.29 5.36 0.59
N ILE A 14 4.49 6.50 -0.06
CA ILE A 14 4.41 7.80 0.59
C ILE A 14 3.13 8.47 0.13
N VAL A 15 2.32 8.92 1.08
CA VAL A 15 1.01 9.48 0.80
C VAL A 15 0.91 10.90 1.34
N ARG A 16 0.41 11.81 0.51
CA ARG A 16 0.05 13.17 0.93
C ARG A 16 -1.44 13.33 0.75
N ILE A 17 -2.12 13.75 1.82
CA ILE A 17 -3.58 13.78 1.85
C ILE A 17 -4.05 15.18 2.20
N PRO A 18 -4.86 15.83 1.35
CA PRO A 18 -5.47 17.11 1.75
C PRO A 18 -6.37 16.90 2.97
N VAL A 19 -6.46 17.88 3.81
CA VAL A 19 -7.27 17.78 5.05
C VAL A 19 -8.67 17.28 4.75
N ARG A 20 -9.31 17.82 3.72
CA ARG A 20 -10.68 17.43 3.35
C ARG A 20 -10.78 15.98 2.83
N GLY A 21 -9.66 15.39 2.46
CA GLY A 21 -9.64 14.03 1.90
C GLY A 21 -9.28 12.95 2.89
N ILE A 22 -8.98 13.30 4.14
CA ILE A 22 -8.49 12.33 5.12
C ILE A 22 -9.50 11.22 5.35
N GLU A 23 -10.77 11.56 5.51
CA GLU A 23 -11.81 10.58 5.77
C GLU A 23 -11.95 9.59 4.61
N ASP A 24 -11.99 10.11 3.38
CA ASP A 24 -12.11 9.26 2.19
C ASP A 24 -10.89 8.37 2.02
N PHE A 25 -9.70 8.91 2.27
CA PHE A 25 -8.48 8.11 2.17
C PHE A 25 -8.49 6.97 3.17
N ARG A 26 -8.89 7.25 4.41
CA ARG A 26 -8.97 6.20 5.44
C ARG A 26 -10.00 5.14 5.10
N ALA A 27 -11.15 5.56 4.55
CA ALA A 27 -12.16 4.60 4.09
C ALA A 27 -11.62 3.70 2.99
N TYR A 28 -10.82 4.27 2.06
CA TYR A 28 -10.18 3.49 1.02
C TYR A 28 -9.24 2.44 1.61
N GLU A 29 -8.36 2.86 2.52
CA GLU A 29 -7.39 1.94 3.12
C GLU A 29 -8.07 0.87 3.96
N ASP A 30 -9.14 1.22 4.67
CA ASP A 30 -9.90 0.24 5.45
C ASP A 30 -10.52 -0.83 4.55
N ALA A 31 -10.83 -0.47 3.31
CA ALA A 31 -11.40 -1.42 2.36
C ALA A 31 -10.34 -2.28 1.68
N VAL A 32 -9.16 -1.74 1.38
CA VAL A 32 -8.18 -2.44 0.55
C VAL A 32 -7.06 -3.12 1.33
N LEU A 33 -6.65 -2.59 2.48
CA LEU A 33 -5.58 -3.24 3.25
C LEU A 33 -5.91 -4.66 3.67
N PRO A 34 -7.17 -4.99 4.05
CA PRO A 34 -7.51 -6.36 4.40
C PRO A 34 -7.36 -7.36 3.25
N LEU A 35 -7.22 -6.89 2.02
CA LEU A 35 -7.04 -7.77 0.86
C LEU A 35 -5.60 -8.27 0.73
N LEU A 36 -4.64 -7.59 1.36
CA LEU A 36 -3.22 -7.94 1.22
C LEU A 36 -2.92 -9.42 1.44
N PRO A 37 -3.42 -10.07 2.50
CA PRO A 37 -3.09 -11.48 2.72
C PRO A 37 -3.55 -12.40 1.61
N GLU A 38 -4.61 -12.03 0.88
CA GLU A 38 -5.10 -12.85 -0.22
C GLU A 38 -4.11 -12.90 -1.38
N PHE A 39 -3.16 -11.97 -1.41
CA PHE A 39 -2.14 -11.88 -2.46
C PHE A 39 -0.75 -12.09 -1.88
N ASN A 40 -0.65 -12.79 -0.77
CA ASN A 40 0.63 -13.03 -0.09
C ASN A 40 1.36 -11.73 0.25
N GLY A 41 0.57 -10.71 0.56
CA GLY A 41 1.07 -9.40 0.92
C GLY A 41 1.02 -9.16 2.42
N ARG A 42 1.87 -8.25 2.89
CA ARG A 42 1.92 -7.85 4.28
C ARG A 42 2.08 -6.35 4.39
N LEU A 43 1.32 -5.76 5.31
CA LEU A 43 1.58 -4.39 5.72
C LEU A 43 2.61 -4.48 6.84
N GLU A 44 3.87 -4.25 6.50
CA GLU A 44 4.96 -4.37 7.48
C GLU A 44 4.90 -3.24 8.50
N ARG A 45 4.55 -2.03 8.04
CA ARG A 45 4.49 -0.88 8.92
C ARG A 45 3.61 0.20 8.30
N ARG A 46 2.87 0.90 9.13
CA ARG A 46 2.07 2.05 8.71
C ARG A 46 2.30 3.20 9.68
N LEU A 47 2.74 4.33 9.16
CA LEU A 47 3.04 5.52 9.96
C LEU A 47 2.16 6.67 9.48
N ARG A 48 1.78 7.51 10.40
CA ARG A 48 0.95 8.68 10.11
C ARG A 48 1.47 9.86 10.93
N ASN A 49 1.52 11.05 10.31
CA ASN A 49 1.92 12.25 11.05
C ASN A 49 0.76 12.78 11.91
N ALA A 50 1.05 13.79 12.72
CA ALA A 50 0.11 14.24 13.76
C ALA A 50 -1.23 14.73 13.22
N ASP A 51 -1.23 15.45 12.10
CA ASP A 51 -2.48 16.00 11.56
C ASP A 51 -3.16 15.09 10.53
N GLY A 52 -2.58 13.92 10.26
CA GLY A 52 -3.19 12.96 9.34
C GLY A 52 -3.01 13.26 7.86
N THR A 53 -2.24 14.29 7.51
CA THR A 53 -2.04 14.68 6.10
C THR A 53 -0.93 13.93 5.40
N ARG A 54 -0.21 13.07 6.13
CA ARG A 54 0.86 12.25 5.57
C ARG A 54 0.77 10.85 6.13
N GLU A 55 1.00 9.87 5.27
CA GLU A 55 1.18 8.49 5.72
C GLU A 55 2.34 7.87 4.96
N MET A 56 2.96 6.89 5.58
CA MET A 56 3.97 6.08 4.94
C MET A 56 3.63 4.63 5.23
N HIS A 57 3.59 3.81 4.19
CA HIS A 57 3.35 2.38 4.35
C HIS A 57 4.56 1.62 3.84
N ILE A 58 4.96 0.59 4.56
CA ILE A 58 5.94 -0.37 4.07
C ILE A 58 5.15 -1.65 3.85
N VAL A 59 5.08 -2.10 2.59
CA VAL A 59 4.34 -3.30 2.22
C VAL A 59 5.27 -4.26 1.50
N SER A 60 5.03 -5.55 1.64
CA SER A 60 5.82 -6.54 0.94
C SER A 60 4.91 -7.63 0.41
N PHE A 61 5.39 -8.30 -0.65
CA PHE A 61 4.67 -9.42 -1.28
C PHE A 61 5.65 -10.55 -1.47
N ALA A 62 5.13 -11.78 -1.51
CA ALA A 62 5.99 -12.94 -1.73
C ALA A 62 6.69 -12.89 -3.09
N SER A 63 6.08 -12.23 -4.08
CA SER A 63 6.65 -12.10 -5.42
C SER A 63 6.11 -10.87 -6.11
N ASP A 64 6.77 -10.46 -7.20
CA ASP A 64 6.26 -9.37 -8.03
C ASP A 64 4.92 -9.74 -8.65
N ALA A 65 4.73 -11.00 -9.02
CA ALA A 65 3.46 -11.45 -9.57
C ALA A 65 2.31 -11.24 -8.57
N ASP A 66 2.57 -11.51 -7.29
CA ASP A 66 1.56 -11.28 -6.25
C ASP A 66 1.21 -9.79 -6.15
N PHE A 67 2.22 -8.93 -6.22
CA PHE A 67 1.98 -7.48 -6.22
C PHE A 67 1.13 -7.06 -7.41
N GLN A 68 1.45 -7.56 -8.62
CA GLN A 68 0.67 -7.22 -9.81
C GLN A 68 -0.78 -7.70 -9.69
N ASN A 69 -0.98 -8.88 -9.14
CA ASN A 69 -2.32 -9.41 -8.92
C ASN A 69 -3.10 -8.55 -7.92
N TYR A 70 -2.45 -8.09 -6.87
CA TYR A 70 -3.07 -7.22 -5.89
C TYR A 70 -3.49 -5.88 -6.52
N ARG A 71 -2.59 -5.25 -7.27
CA ARG A 71 -2.89 -3.93 -7.82
C ARG A 71 -4.00 -3.98 -8.87
N ASN A 72 -4.19 -5.13 -9.52
CA ASN A 72 -5.20 -5.30 -10.56
C ASN A 72 -6.47 -6.00 -10.07
N ASP A 73 -6.56 -6.29 -8.78
CA ASP A 73 -7.69 -7.02 -8.25
C ASP A 73 -8.98 -6.20 -8.33
N PRO A 74 -10.07 -6.77 -8.88
CA PRO A 74 -11.35 -6.05 -8.95
C PRO A 74 -11.90 -5.62 -7.60
N GLY A 75 -11.66 -6.40 -6.55
CA GLY A 75 -12.08 -6.02 -5.19
C GLY A 75 -11.39 -4.76 -4.72
N ARG A 76 -10.14 -4.56 -5.16
CA ARG A 76 -9.37 -3.37 -4.82
C ARG A 76 -9.79 -2.19 -5.69
N THR A 77 -9.89 -2.42 -6.99
CA THR A 77 -10.20 -1.34 -7.93
C THR A 77 -11.62 -0.82 -7.76
N ALA A 78 -12.52 -1.63 -7.22
CA ALA A 78 -13.88 -1.20 -6.93
C ALA A 78 -13.94 -0.04 -5.92
N HIS A 79 -12.90 0.15 -5.13
CA HIS A 79 -12.84 1.22 -4.14
C HIS A 79 -11.97 2.40 -4.57
N ALA A 80 -11.44 2.37 -5.79
CA ALA A 80 -10.54 3.42 -6.28
C ALA A 80 -11.19 4.80 -6.29
N TRP A 81 -12.50 4.87 -6.39
CA TRP A 81 -13.22 6.14 -6.38
C TRP A 81 -13.05 6.91 -5.05
N LEU A 82 -12.86 6.19 -3.95
CA LEU A 82 -12.59 6.82 -2.66
C LEU A 82 -11.23 7.49 -2.66
N LEU A 83 -10.22 6.80 -3.21
CA LEU A 83 -8.88 7.34 -3.30
C LEU A 83 -8.88 8.59 -4.20
N GLU A 84 -9.56 8.51 -5.33
CA GLU A 84 -9.66 9.63 -6.25
C GLU A 84 -10.36 10.82 -5.60
N ARG A 85 -11.46 10.58 -4.91
CA ARG A 85 -12.21 11.65 -4.23
C ARG A 85 -11.39 12.28 -3.11
N SER A 86 -10.51 11.52 -2.48
CA SER A 86 -9.64 12.04 -1.42
C SER A 86 -8.64 13.06 -1.93
N SER A 87 -8.32 13.03 -3.22
CA SER A 87 -7.26 13.80 -3.84
C SER A 87 -5.88 13.51 -3.24
N ALA A 88 -5.72 12.37 -2.61
CA ALA A 88 -4.43 11.96 -2.07
C ALA A 88 -3.43 11.74 -3.20
N LYS A 89 -2.19 12.11 -2.95
CA LYS A 89 -1.09 11.88 -3.88
C LYS A 89 -0.21 10.77 -3.34
N LEU A 90 0.06 9.79 -4.20
CA LEU A 90 0.79 8.59 -3.81
C LEU A 90 2.10 8.50 -4.56
N GLU A 91 3.13 8.06 -3.84
CA GLU A 91 4.42 7.77 -4.48
C GLU A 91 4.81 6.37 -4.02
N LEU A 92 4.94 5.45 -4.96
CA LEU A 92 5.29 4.06 -4.67
C LEU A 92 6.73 3.81 -5.09
N LEU A 93 7.56 3.38 -4.14
CA LEU A 93 8.99 3.20 -4.36
C LEU A 93 9.38 1.74 -4.09
N PRO A 94 9.86 1.01 -5.12
CA PRO A 94 10.44 -0.32 -4.87
C PRO A 94 11.72 -0.15 -4.06
N MET A 95 11.90 -0.97 -3.04
CA MET A 95 13.05 -0.89 -2.16
C MET A 95 13.63 -2.26 -1.90
N THR A 96 14.94 -2.31 -1.65
CA THR A 96 15.61 -3.53 -1.24
C THR A 96 16.39 -3.26 0.03
N ASP A 97 16.55 -4.30 0.84
CA ASP A 97 17.32 -4.19 2.05
C ASP A 97 18.79 -3.87 1.71
N VAL A 98 19.40 -3.01 2.51
CA VAL A 98 20.80 -2.69 2.40
C VAL A 98 21.53 -3.44 3.50
N SER A 99 22.48 -4.27 3.11
CA SER A 99 23.22 -5.09 4.07
C SER A 99 24.61 -4.55 4.37
#